data_f60ecfe078ec1b496ba76df85bc19c46
#
_entry.id   f60ecfe078ec1b496ba76df85bc19c46
#
_cell.length_a   1.000
_cell.length_b   1.000
_cell.length_c   1.000
_cell.angle_alpha   90.00
_cell.angle_beta   90.00
_cell.angle_gamma   90.00
#
_symmetry.space_group_name_H-M   'P 1'
#
loop_
_entity.id
_entity.type
_entity.pdbx_description
1 polymer ?
#
loop_
_entity_poly.entity_id
_entity_poly.type
_entity_poly.pdbx_seq_one_letter_code
_entity_poly.pdbx_strand_id
1 'polypeptide(L)'
;MNAACTGFIYALDIADKYIKGGFAKNVLVVGTEKITSLIDWSDRNTCVLFGDGAGAVILTASQTPGLISNTIGSDGSYKDLLTVNTDTEVIEMRGNDVFKIAVNTMGKLAKKTLENSDYSVNNIDWLIPHQANSRIIKAVAKKINLSEDKIIMTVDK
;
A
#
# COMPACT_ATOMS: atom_id res chain seq x y z
N MET A 1 -11.55 6.13 -8.35
CA MET A 1 -10.51 5.18 -8.79
C MET A 1 -10.50 3.99 -7.83
N ASN A 2 -10.33 2.78 -8.33
CA ASN A 2 -10.17 1.59 -7.50
C ASN A 2 -8.88 0.86 -7.91
N ALA A 3 -7.99 0.63 -6.95
CA ALA A 3 -6.79 -0.21 -7.06
C ALA A 3 -6.55 -0.96 -5.74
N ALA A 4 -7.64 -1.29 -5.06
CA ALA A 4 -7.67 -1.99 -3.76
C ALA A 4 -6.63 -1.38 -2.78
N CYS A 5 -5.87 -2.20 -2.08
CA CYS A 5 -4.90 -1.76 -1.06
C CYS A 5 -3.83 -0.77 -1.55
N THR A 6 -3.57 -0.70 -2.86
CA THR A 6 -2.64 0.28 -3.46
C THR A 6 -3.33 1.55 -3.94
N GLY A 7 -4.65 1.65 -3.84
CA GLY A 7 -5.44 2.77 -4.35
C GLY A 7 -4.98 4.12 -3.84
N PHE A 8 -4.60 4.21 -2.56
CA PHE A 8 -4.07 5.44 -1.98
C PHE A 8 -2.78 5.91 -2.65
N ILE A 9 -1.85 4.99 -2.95
CA ILE A 9 -0.58 5.32 -3.64
C ILE A 9 -0.84 5.78 -5.07
N TYR A 10 -1.77 5.12 -5.79
CA TYR A 10 -2.20 5.59 -7.11
C TYR A 10 -2.84 6.98 -7.06
N ALA A 11 -3.67 7.25 -6.04
CA ALA A 11 -4.29 8.56 -5.86
C ALA A 11 -3.27 9.66 -5.55
N LEU A 12 -2.23 9.35 -4.76
CA LEU A 12 -1.11 10.27 -4.52
C LEU A 12 -0.35 10.58 -5.81
N ASP A 13 -0.07 9.57 -6.64
CA ASP A 13 0.60 9.78 -7.93
C ASP A 13 -0.22 10.68 -8.86
N ILE A 14 -1.51 10.43 -8.97
CA ILE A 14 -2.41 11.26 -9.77
C ILE A 14 -2.44 12.70 -9.25
N ALA A 15 -2.61 12.89 -7.93
CA ALA A 15 -2.64 14.21 -7.31
C ALA A 15 -1.36 15.00 -7.56
N ASP A 16 -0.20 14.35 -7.46
CA ASP A 16 1.10 14.95 -7.75
C ASP A 16 1.18 15.43 -9.20
N LYS A 17 0.71 14.62 -10.16
CA LYS A 17 0.69 15.01 -11.58
C LYS A 17 -0.24 16.22 -11.85
N TYR A 18 -1.41 16.26 -11.19
CA TYR A 18 -2.33 17.40 -11.31
C TYR A 18 -1.73 18.69 -10.77
N ILE A 19 -1.02 18.62 -9.64
CA ILE A 19 -0.36 19.80 -9.05
C ILE A 19 0.82 20.23 -9.92
N LYS A 20 1.71 19.31 -10.30
CA LYS A 20 2.88 19.60 -11.15
C LYS A 20 2.49 20.08 -12.55
N GLY A 21 1.38 19.60 -13.08
CA GLY A 21 0.81 20.07 -14.35
C GLY A 21 0.10 21.42 -14.27
N GLY A 22 -0.03 22.00 -13.08
CA GLY A 22 -0.71 23.30 -12.88
C GLY A 22 -2.24 23.23 -12.96
N PHE A 23 -2.83 22.01 -13.00
CA PHE A 23 -4.29 21.85 -13.07
C PHE A 23 -4.97 22.08 -11.71
N ALA A 24 -4.24 21.90 -10.61
CA ALA A 24 -4.74 22.12 -9.26
C ALA A 24 -3.65 22.67 -8.36
N LYS A 25 -4.01 23.54 -7.40
CA LYS A 25 -3.12 24.01 -6.33
C LYS A 25 -3.15 23.10 -5.12
N ASN A 26 -4.32 22.59 -4.81
CA ASN A 26 -4.58 21.69 -3.70
C ASN A 26 -5.40 20.49 -4.19
N VAL A 27 -5.07 19.29 -3.75
CA VAL A 27 -5.81 18.07 -4.07
C VAL A 27 -6.09 17.33 -2.77
N LEU A 28 -7.36 17.08 -2.49
CA LEU A 28 -7.79 16.20 -1.42
C LEU A 28 -7.74 14.74 -1.92
N VAL A 29 -6.93 13.91 -1.28
CA VAL A 29 -6.88 12.47 -1.52
C VAL A 29 -7.56 11.76 -0.36
N VAL A 30 -8.56 10.94 -0.66
CA VAL A 30 -9.33 10.18 0.32
C VAL A 30 -9.21 8.69 -0.02
N GLY A 31 -8.79 7.89 0.95
CA GLY A 31 -8.91 6.44 0.92
C GLY A 31 -10.04 6.01 1.87
N THR A 32 -10.95 5.16 1.41
CA THR A 32 -12.04 4.66 2.23
C THR A 32 -12.41 3.25 1.79
N GLU A 33 -12.60 2.37 2.77
CA GLU A 33 -12.92 0.97 2.56
C GLU A 33 -14.04 0.52 3.49
N LYS A 34 -15.01 -0.20 2.92
CA LYS A 34 -16.03 -0.97 3.65
C LYS A 34 -15.88 -2.44 3.30
N ILE A 35 -14.73 -3.00 3.59
CA ILE A 35 -14.34 -4.34 3.16
C ILE A 35 -15.05 -5.42 3.98
N THR A 36 -15.56 -5.08 5.18
CA THR A 36 -16.32 -6.02 6.02
C THR A 36 -17.59 -6.54 5.37
N SER A 37 -18.12 -5.82 4.37
CA SER A 37 -19.27 -6.28 3.58
C SER A 37 -18.95 -7.44 2.62
N LEU A 38 -17.67 -7.72 2.38
CA LEU A 38 -17.18 -8.76 1.49
C LEU A 38 -16.51 -9.91 2.24
N ILE A 39 -16.72 -10.02 3.56
CA ILE A 39 -16.07 -11.01 4.41
C ILE A 39 -17.03 -12.16 4.72
N ASP A 40 -16.55 -13.39 4.47
CA ASP A 40 -17.14 -14.57 5.12
C ASP A 40 -16.63 -14.65 6.57
N TRP A 41 -17.49 -14.32 7.52
CA TRP A 41 -17.17 -14.31 8.94
C TRP A 41 -16.91 -15.70 9.52
N SER A 42 -17.20 -16.77 8.78
CA SER A 42 -16.86 -18.15 9.14
C SER A 42 -15.45 -18.56 8.68
N ASP A 43 -14.89 -17.87 7.67
CA ASP A 43 -13.51 -18.11 7.20
C ASP A 43 -12.48 -17.35 8.05
N ARG A 44 -11.85 -18.04 8.99
CA ARG A 44 -10.82 -17.48 9.86
C ARG A 44 -9.52 -17.10 9.16
N ASN A 45 -9.33 -17.47 7.89
CA ASN A 45 -8.15 -17.05 7.13
C ASN A 45 -8.28 -15.62 6.60
N THR A 46 -9.49 -15.13 6.47
CA THR A 46 -9.79 -13.80 5.91
C THR A 46 -10.40 -12.86 6.94
N CYS A 47 -11.37 -13.29 7.74
CA CYS A 47 -12.14 -12.42 8.62
C CYS A 47 -11.32 -11.68 9.69
N VAL A 48 -10.14 -12.19 10.05
CA VAL A 48 -9.24 -11.58 11.03
C VAL A 48 -8.24 -10.59 10.42
N LEU A 49 -8.23 -10.44 9.09
CA LEU A 49 -7.22 -9.64 8.38
C LEU A 49 -7.77 -8.36 7.77
N PHE A 50 -9.08 -8.28 7.56
CA PHE A 50 -9.71 -7.17 6.86
C PHE A 50 -10.63 -6.39 7.79
N GLY A 51 -10.68 -5.07 7.58
CA GLY A 51 -11.55 -4.17 8.34
C GLY A 51 -11.91 -2.93 7.53
N ASP A 52 -12.88 -2.18 8.03
CA ASP A 52 -13.29 -0.92 7.46
C ASP A 52 -12.39 0.21 7.95
N GLY A 53 -12.21 1.23 7.13
CA GLY A 53 -11.42 2.39 7.50
C GLY A 53 -11.51 3.52 6.49
N ALA A 54 -11.14 4.71 6.94
CA ALA A 54 -11.00 5.87 6.07
C ALA A 54 -9.85 6.77 6.54
N GLY A 55 -9.21 7.41 5.58
CA GLY A 55 -8.17 8.40 5.83
C GLY A 55 -8.09 9.40 4.69
N ALA A 56 -7.60 10.59 4.98
CA ALA A 56 -7.46 11.63 3.97
C ALA A 56 -6.22 12.47 4.19
N VAL A 57 -5.67 12.97 3.09
CA VAL A 57 -4.57 13.95 3.08
C VAL A 57 -4.84 15.03 2.04
N ILE A 58 -4.28 16.22 2.26
CA ILE A 58 -4.30 17.30 1.27
C ILE A 58 -2.88 17.46 0.73
N LEU A 59 -2.71 17.32 -0.58
CA LEU A 59 -1.48 17.69 -1.27
C LEU A 59 -1.58 19.12 -1.74
N THR A 60 -0.49 19.86 -1.56
CA THR A 60 -0.40 21.29 -1.93
C THR A 60 0.89 21.52 -2.69
N ALA A 61 0.87 22.42 -3.67
CA ALA A 61 2.08 22.89 -4.32
C ALA A 61 3.03 23.52 -3.28
N SER A 62 4.29 23.11 -3.29
CA SER A 62 5.31 23.58 -2.35
C SER A 62 6.65 23.75 -3.07
N GLN A 63 7.47 24.71 -2.58
CA GLN A 63 8.86 24.86 -2.99
C GLN A 63 9.77 23.79 -2.34
N THR A 64 9.35 23.26 -1.18
CA THR A 64 10.03 22.15 -0.52
C THR A 64 9.40 20.85 -0.97
N PRO A 65 10.17 19.90 -1.57
CA PRO A 65 9.64 18.62 -1.99
C PRO A 65 9.01 17.86 -0.83
N GLY A 66 7.75 17.41 -1.02
CA GLY A 66 7.05 16.51 -0.10
C GLY A 66 6.99 15.10 -0.67
N LEU A 67 6.39 14.95 -1.88
CA LEU A 67 6.42 13.69 -2.63
C LEU A 67 7.63 13.70 -3.57
N ILE A 68 8.68 12.97 -3.20
CA ILE A 68 9.96 12.97 -3.89
C ILE A 68 9.95 12.01 -5.07
N SER A 69 9.53 10.77 -4.84
CA SER A 69 9.50 9.71 -5.84
C SER A 69 8.29 8.81 -5.60
N ASN A 70 7.74 8.29 -6.67
CA ASN A 70 6.65 7.32 -6.62
C ASN A 70 6.87 6.23 -7.68
N THR A 71 6.52 5.00 -7.33
CA THR A 71 6.54 3.86 -8.26
C THR A 71 5.27 3.07 -8.09
N ILE A 72 4.49 2.99 -9.14
CA ILE A 72 3.26 2.20 -9.20
C ILE A 72 3.43 1.05 -10.19
N GLY A 73 2.65 0.00 -10.01
CA GLY A 73 2.66 -1.16 -10.90
C GLY A 73 1.54 -2.12 -10.58
N SER A 74 1.21 -2.97 -11.54
CA SER A 74 0.25 -4.05 -11.39
C SER A 74 0.72 -5.28 -12.15
N ASP A 75 0.32 -6.45 -11.68
CA ASP A 75 0.58 -7.73 -12.34
C ASP A 75 -0.66 -8.62 -12.22
N GLY A 76 -1.44 -8.67 -13.28
CA GLY A 76 -2.67 -9.46 -13.36
C GLY A 76 -2.47 -10.97 -13.37
N SER A 77 -1.22 -11.47 -13.48
CA SER A 77 -0.95 -12.91 -13.41
C SER A 77 -1.24 -13.51 -12.03
N TYR A 78 -1.34 -12.68 -11.00
CA TYR A 78 -1.62 -13.07 -9.61
C TYR A 78 -3.09 -12.88 -9.20
N LYS A 79 -3.99 -12.57 -10.13
CA LYS A 79 -5.40 -12.26 -9.83
C LYS A 79 -6.12 -13.31 -8.98
N ASP A 80 -5.77 -14.60 -9.14
CA ASP A 80 -6.42 -15.71 -8.46
C ASP A 80 -5.89 -15.96 -7.03
N LEU A 81 -4.96 -15.14 -6.54
CA LEU A 81 -4.40 -15.29 -5.19
C LEU A 81 -5.19 -14.54 -4.13
N LEU A 82 -5.83 -13.44 -4.52
CA LEU A 82 -6.70 -12.61 -3.68
C LEU A 82 -7.74 -11.97 -4.58
N THR A 83 -8.97 -12.40 -4.46
CA THR A 83 -10.07 -11.97 -5.32
C THR A 83 -11.37 -11.87 -4.53
N VAL A 84 -12.35 -11.17 -5.07
CA VAL A 84 -13.74 -11.28 -4.65
C VAL A 84 -14.41 -12.27 -5.59
N ASN A 85 -14.95 -13.34 -5.03
CA ASN A 85 -15.71 -14.33 -5.79
C ASN A 85 -17.01 -13.66 -6.27
N THR A 86 -17.27 -13.71 -7.58
CA THR A 86 -18.43 -13.04 -8.19
C THR A 86 -19.77 -13.67 -7.86
N ASP A 87 -19.78 -14.95 -7.50
CA ASP A 87 -21.02 -15.70 -7.21
C ASP A 87 -21.43 -15.56 -5.74
N THR A 88 -20.45 -15.52 -4.84
CA THR A 88 -20.67 -15.42 -3.39
C THR A 88 -20.47 -14.02 -2.83
N GLU A 89 -19.87 -13.12 -3.61
CA GLU A 89 -19.51 -11.75 -3.24
C GLU A 89 -18.60 -11.66 -2.01
N VAL A 90 -17.81 -12.73 -1.72
CA VAL A 90 -16.86 -12.74 -0.60
C VAL A 90 -15.40 -12.80 -1.08
N ILE A 91 -14.51 -12.33 -0.21
CA ILE A 91 -13.07 -12.37 -0.43
C ILE A 91 -12.56 -13.81 -0.26
N GLU A 92 -11.83 -14.26 -1.27
CA GLU A 92 -11.07 -15.51 -1.25
C GLU A 92 -9.56 -15.20 -1.31
N MET A 93 -8.77 -15.87 -0.47
CA MET A 93 -7.34 -15.59 -0.38
C MET A 93 -6.50 -16.86 -0.20
N ARG A 94 -5.43 -16.96 -1.00
CA ARG A 94 -4.36 -17.94 -0.81
C ARG A 94 -3.24 -17.32 0.04
N GLY A 95 -3.42 -17.26 1.34
CA GLY A 95 -2.61 -16.46 2.26
C GLY A 95 -1.10 -16.70 2.17
N ASN A 96 -0.64 -17.96 2.01
CA ASN A 96 0.78 -18.28 1.88
C ASN A 96 1.41 -17.75 0.57
N ASP A 97 0.67 -17.80 -0.53
CA ASP A 97 1.14 -17.30 -1.82
C ASP A 97 1.10 -15.77 -1.86
N VAL A 98 0.02 -15.17 -1.33
CA VAL A 98 -0.08 -13.71 -1.13
C VAL A 98 1.10 -13.21 -0.29
N PHE A 99 1.46 -13.88 0.81
CA PHE A 99 2.62 -13.51 1.63
C PHE A 99 3.91 -13.43 0.80
N LYS A 100 4.21 -14.48 0.03
CA LYS A 100 5.45 -14.54 -0.77
C LYS A 100 5.51 -13.43 -1.82
N ILE A 101 4.40 -13.24 -2.53
CA ILE A 101 4.31 -12.21 -3.58
C ILE A 101 4.37 -10.82 -2.97
N ALA A 102 3.64 -10.55 -1.88
CA ALA A 102 3.65 -9.26 -1.19
C ALA A 102 5.06 -8.86 -0.74
N VAL A 103 5.78 -9.75 -0.03
CA VAL A 103 7.16 -9.48 0.42
C VAL A 103 8.09 -9.20 -0.76
N ASN A 104 7.98 -9.99 -1.84
CA ASN A 104 8.82 -9.82 -3.01
C ASN A 104 8.53 -8.51 -3.75
N THR A 105 7.27 -8.24 -4.01
CA THR A 105 6.85 -7.08 -4.80
C THR A 105 7.08 -5.78 -4.04
N MET A 106 6.65 -5.71 -2.78
CA MET A 106 6.86 -4.50 -1.95
C MET A 106 8.35 -4.19 -1.78
N GLY A 107 9.18 -5.20 -1.49
CA GLY A 107 10.62 -5.00 -1.38
C GLY A 107 11.28 -4.55 -2.69
N LYS A 108 10.84 -5.10 -3.83
CA LYS A 108 11.33 -4.69 -5.16
C LYS A 108 10.91 -3.25 -5.49
N LEU A 109 9.64 -2.90 -5.25
CA LEU A 109 9.13 -1.56 -5.51
C LEU A 109 9.75 -0.51 -4.60
N ALA A 110 9.95 -0.81 -3.31
CA ALA A 110 10.63 0.09 -2.39
C ALA A 110 12.06 0.42 -2.87
N LYS A 111 12.83 -0.59 -3.28
CA LYS A 111 14.17 -0.38 -3.86
C LYS A 111 14.12 0.47 -5.11
N LYS A 112 13.22 0.14 -6.05
CA LYS A 112 13.06 0.91 -7.28
C LYS A 112 12.64 2.37 -7.03
N THR A 113 11.82 2.61 -6.03
CA THR A 113 11.41 3.98 -5.66
C THR A 113 12.60 4.78 -5.11
N LEU A 114 13.47 4.15 -4.33
CA LEU A 114 14.72 4.77 -3.88
C LEU A 114 15.68 5.02 -5.05
N GLU A 115 15.85 4.06 -5.95
CA GLU A 115 16.70 4.20 -7.16
C GLU A 115 16.23 5.33 -8.08
N ASN A 116 14.92 5.65 -8.08
CA ASN A 116 14.35 6.76 -8.83
C ASN A 116 14.43 8.11 -8.08
N SER A 117 15.17 8.15 -6.98
CA SER A 117 15.39 9.35 -6.15
C SER A 117 16.88 9.51 -5.83
N ASP A 118 17.26 10.66 -5.31
CA ASP A 118 18.61 10.92 -4.82
C ASP A 118 18.85 10.37 -3.39
N TYR A 119 17.96 9.51 -2.91
CA TYR A 119 17.99 8.97 -1.55
C TYR A 119 18.37 7.49 -1.53
N SER A 120 19.01 7.08 -0.45
CA SER A 120 19.34 5.69 -0.14
C SER A 120 18.54 5.20 1.06
N VAL A 121 18.62 3.92 1.37
CA VAL A 121 17.97 3.35 2.57
C VAL A 121 18.46 4.01 3.88
N ASN A 122 19.68 4.51 3.90
CA ASN A 122 20.26 5.19 5.08
C ASN A 122 19.59 6.55 5.37
N ASN A 123 18.97 7.16 4.38
CA ASN A 123 18.26 8.42 4.51
C ASN A 123 16.79 8.24 4.93
N ILE A 124 16.33 6.99 5.07
CA ILE A 124 14.95 6.70 5.47
C ILE A 124 14.85 6.76 6.99
N ASP A 125 13.98 7.61 7.49
CA ASP A 125 13.63 7.70 8.91
C ASP A 125 12.57 6.68 9.27
N TRP A 126 11.53 6.52 8.45
CA TRP A 126 10.40 5.65 8.73
C TRP A 126 9.94 4.86 7.51
N LEU A 127 9.63 3.60 7.72
CA LEU A 127 8.87 2.75 6.81
C LEU A 127 7.43 2.65 7.32
N ILE A 128 6.49 3.16 6.52
CA ILE A 128 5.04 3.11 6.81
C ILE A 128 4.38 2.22 5.75
N PRO A 129 4.42 0.89 5.90
CA PRO A 129 3.89 -0.03 4.91
C PRO A 129 2.37 -0.21 5.06
N HIS A 130 1.76 -0.85 4.07
CA HIS A 130 0.41 -1.38 4.23
C HIS A 130 0.32 -2.31 5.45
N GLN A 131 -0.64 -2.06 6.33
CA GLN A 131 -0.76 -2.72 7.64
C GLN A 131 -1.56 -4.04 7.57
N ALA A 132 -1.22 -4.89 6.61
CA ALA A 132 -1.93 -6.16 6.40
C ALA A 132 -1.52 -7.26 7.40
N ASN A 133 -0.23 -7.35 7.71
CA ASN A 133 0.32 -8.45 8.52
C ASN A 133 1.72 -8.09 9.02
N SER A 134 1.97 -8.19 10.32
CA SER A 134 3.25 -7.86 10.95
C SER A 134 4.43 -8.66 10.36
N ARG A 135 4.21 -9.92 9.99
CA ARG A 135 5.24 -10.78 9.38
C ARG A 135 5.65 -10.29 7.99
N ILE A 136 4.69 -9.83 7.16
CA ILE A 136 4.98 -9.23 5.86
C ILE A 136 5.79 -7.95 6.06
N ILE A 137 5.37 -7.09 6.96
CA ILE A 137 6.00 -5.80 7.26
C ILE A 137 7.47 -5.99 7.63
N LYS A 138 7.76 -6.87 8.59
CA LYS A 138 9.14 -7.19 9.01
C LYS A 138 9.97 -7.81 7.88
N ALA A 139 9.38 -8.71 7.10
CA ALA A 139 10.07 -9.31 5.96
C ALA A 139 10.42 -8.30 4.86
N VAL A 140 9.55 -7.31 4.61
CA VAL A 140 9.83 -6.21 3.67
C VAL A 140 10.97 -5.32 4.18
N ALA A 141 10.94 -4.90 5.44
CA ALA A 141 12.01 -4.09 6.04
C ALA A 141 13.37 -4.80 5.94
N LYS A 142 13.42 -6.10 6.30
CA LYS A 142 14.63 -6.93 6.13
C LYS A 142 15.10 -6.98 4.67
N LYS A 143 14.18 -7.08 3.71
CA LYS A 143 14.51 -7.17 2.28
C LYS A 143 15.13 -5.88 1.72
N ILE A 144 14.80 -4.74 2.30
CA ILE A 144 15.40 -3.44 1.94
C ILE A 144 16.55 -3.02 2.86
N ASN A 145 16.96 -3.89 3.79
CA ASN A 145 18.00 -3.64 4.79
C ASN A 145 17.69 -2.44 5.71
N LEU A 146 16.41 -2.25 6.07
CA LEU A 146 15.99 -1.24 7.03
C LEU A 146 15.85 -1.86 8.43
N SER A 147 16.31 -1.15 9.46
CA SER A 147 16.20 -1.57 10.85
C SER A 147 14.74 -1.62 11.33
N GLU A 148 14.41 -2.56 12.21
CA GLU A 148 13.03 -2.76 12.70
C GLU A 148 12.53 -1.59 13.55
N ASP A 149 13.41 -0.84 14.21
CA ASP A 149 13.07 0.36 14.99
C ASP A 149 12.52 1.52 14.15
N LYS A 150 12.78 1.48 12.84
CA LYS A 150 12.24 2.44 11.86
C LYS A 150 10.90 2.01 11.23
N ILE A 151 10.27 0.96 11.72
CA ILE A 151 8.99 0.48 11.19
C ILE A 151 7.83 1.05 12.01
N ILE A 152 6.90 1.71 11.33
CA ILE A 152 5.59 2.02 11.94
C ILE A 152 4.70 0.80 11.81
N MET A 153 4.28 0.26 12.96
CA MET A 153 3.41 -0.90 13.04
C MET A 153 2.17 -0.59 13.88
N THR A 154 1.00 -0.77 13.29
CA THR A 154 -0.30 -0.52 13.95
C THR A 154 -1.25 -1.72 13.83
N VAL A 155 -0.89 -2.72 13.03
CA VAL A 155 -1.73 -3.91 12.77
C VAL A 155 -1.93 -4.82 14.01
N ASP A 156 -1.14 -4.62 15.04
CA ASP A 156 -1.16 -5.39 16.29
C ASP A 156 -1.84 -4.64 17.47
N LYS A 157 -2.54 -3.52 17.17
CA LYS A 157 -3.16 -2.65 18.18
C LYS A 157 -4.68 -2.63 18.14
#